data_3a49ca6500cc1eb558561d8b8860fb48
#
_entry.id   3a49ca6500cc1eb558561d8b8860fb48
#
_cell.length_a   1.000
_cell.length_b   1.000
_cell.length_c   1.000
_cell.angle_alpha   90.00
_cell.angle_beta   90.00
_cell.angle_gamma   90.00
#
_symmetry.space_group_name_H-M   'P 1'
#
loop_
_entity.id
_entity.type
_entity.pdbx_description
1 polymer ?
#
loop_
_entity_poly.entity_id
_entity_poly.type
_entity_poly.pdbx_seq_one_letter_code
_entity_poly.pdbx_strand_id
1 'polypeptide(L)'
;MCTQTDRTLIESRIAELVRRHAAATGEVVDPACRSVLDEVINQAVTSSEGGKRLRALLVLSAFDAASATGAGSGAGIRSHVADIACAIEVFQTAALVHDDIIDDSDLRRGKPSAHRALSDATSSQAIGRGLGIMLGDLLATASVDIANKAARHCP
;
A
#
# COMPACT_ATOMS: atom_id res chain seq x y z
N MET A 1 -19.42 4.38 -13.59
CA MET A 1 -19.46 2.92 -13.34
C MET A 1 -18.03 2.44 -13.24
N CYS A 2 -17.55 2.04 -12.05
CA CYS A 2 -16.18 1.54 -11.86
C CYS A 2 -15.96 0.27 -12.67
N THR A 3 -14.95 0.29 -13.52
CA THR A 3 -14.67 -0.76 -14.49
C THR A 3 -13.56 -1.69 -14.01
N GLN A 4 -13.39 -2.84 -14.64
CA GLN A 4 -12.22 -3.70 -14.46
C GLN A 4 -10.92 -2.93 -14.74
N THR A 5 -10.97 -1.94 -15.62
CA THR A 5 -9.88 -1.02 -15.94
C THR A 5 -9.45 -0.20 -14.71
N ASP A 6 -10.40 0.33 -13.92
CA ASP A 6 -10.08 1.09 -12.70
C ASP A 6 -9.40 0.20 -11.65
N ARG A 7 -9.84 -1.05 -11.51
CA ARG A 7 -9.21 -1.99 -10.59
C ARG A 7 -7.75 -2.27 -10.98
N THR A 8 -7.50 -2.56 -12.26
CA THR A 8 -6.14 -2.80 -12.77
C THR A 8 -5.25 -1.57 -12.61
N LEU A 9 -5.80 -0.37 -12.86
CA LEU A 9 -5.12 0.90 -12.63
C LEU A 9 -4.71 1.04 -11.16
N ILE A 10 -5.62 0.83 -10.23
CA ILE A 10 -5.34 0.92 -8.78
C ILE A 10 -4.29 -0.10 -8.36
N GLU A 11 -4.35 -1.34 -8.83
CA GLU A 11 -3.37 -2.38 -8.48
C GLU A 11 -1.96 -2.03 -8.94
N SER A 12 -1.80 -1.62 -10.20
CA SER A 12 -0.49 -1.20 -10.74
C SER A 12 0.04 0.05 -10.05
N ARG A 13 -0.84 1.01 -9.75
CA ARG A 13 -0.48 2.27 -9.12
C ARG A 13 -0.06 2.11 -7.66
N ILE A 14 -0.73 1.25 -6.89
CA ILE A 14 -0.31 0.91 -5.51
C ILE A 14 1.12 0.36 -5.52
N ALA A 15 1.41 -0.62 -6.36
CA ALA A 15 2.73 -1.22 -6.43
C ALA A 15 3.82 -0.18 -6.79
N GLU A 16 3.54 0.73 -7.72
CA GLU A 16 4.45 1.83 -8.08
C GLU A 16 4.69 2.79 -6.90
N LEU A 17 3.61 3.25 -6.26
CA LEU A 17 3.68 4.23 -5.17
C LEU A 17 4.40 3.67 -3.94
N VAL A 18 4.12 2.41 -3.57
CA VAL A 18 4.78 1.72 -2.46
C VAL A 18 6.27 1.53 -2.75
N ARG A 19 6.64 1.05 -3.95
CA ARG A 19 8.05 0.92 -4.34
C ARG A 19 8.79 2.26 -4.30
N ARG A 20 8.17 3.31 -4.82
CA ARG A 20 8.78 4.66 -4.83
C ARG A 20 9.02 5.18 -3.42
N HIS A 21 8.08 4.98 -2.51
CA HIS A 21 8.23 5.39 -1.11
C HIS A 21 9.34 4.58 -0.42
N ALA A 22 9.34 3.26 -0.57
CA ALA A 22 10.33 2.37 0.00
C ALA A 22 11.76 2.61 -0.57
N ALA A 23 11.89 2.89 -1.87
CA ALA A 23 13.17 3.18 -2.50
C ALA A 23 13.85 4.44 -1.92
N ALA A 24 13.06 5.46 -1.53
CA ALA A 24 13.59 6.68 -0.92
C ALA A 24 14.27 6.43 0.44
N THR A 25 13.96 5.32 1.11
CA THR A 25 14.58 4.94 2.39
C THR A 25 15.86 4.10 2.22
N GLY A 26 16.11 3.60 1.00
CA GLY A 26 17.17 2.61 0.73
C GLY A 26 18.57 3.16 0.47
N GLU A 27 18.77 4.48 0.45
CA GLU A 27 20.06 5.07 0.09
C GLU A 27 21.15 5.00 1.18
N VAL A 28 20.77 4.66 2.42
CA VAL A 28 21.66 4.74 3.61
C VAL A 28 21.75 3.41 4.35
N VAL A 29 21.75 2.28 3.65
CA VAL A 29 21.76 0.96 4.32
C VAL A 29 23.11 0.30 4.20
N ASP A 30 23.61 -0.17 5.35
CA ASP A 30 24.79 -1.06 5.40
C ASP A 30 24.58 -2.24 4.43
N PRO A 31 25.58 -2.56 3.59
CA PRO A 31 25.50 -3.70 2.67
C PRO A 31 25.08 -5.02 3.33
N ALA A 32 25.43 -5.24 4.60
CA ALA A 32 25.02 -6.42 5.35
C ALA A 32 23.50 -6.51 5.61
N CYS A 33 22.80 -5.38 5.60
CA CYS A 33 21.35 -5.31 5.79
C CYS A 33 20.56 -5.31 4.47
N ARG A 34 21.22 -5.27 3.33
CA ARG A 34 20.58 -5.09 2.01
C ARG A 34 19.54 -6.17 1.71
N SER A 35 19.89 -7.44 1.92
CA SER A 35 18.98 -8.55 1.63
C SER A 35 17.71 -8.53 2.49
N VAL A 36 17.82 -8.11 3.74
CA VAL A 36 16.69 -7.99 4.65
C VAL A 36 15.81 -6.80 4.23
N LEU A 37 16.41 -5.67 3.87
CA LEU A 37 15.67 -4.51 3.36
C LEU A 37 14.93 -4.85 2.07
N ASP A 38 15.58 -5.53 1.13
CA ASP A 38 14.97 -5.94 -0.13
C ASP A 38 13.75 -6.83 0.12
N GLU A 39 13.82 -7.74 1.12
CA GLU A 39 12.67 -8.55 1.50
C GLU A 39 11.55 -7.73 2.17
N VAL A 40 11.87 -6.76 3.02
CA VAL A 40 10.87 -5.84 3.60
C VAL A 40 10.15 -5.07 2.47
N ILE A 41 10.89 -4.58 1.48
CA ILE A 41 10.32 -3.88 0.32
C ILE A 41 9.44 -4.84 -0.52
N ASN A 42 9.91 -6.07 -0.72
CA ASN A 42 9.13 -7.10 -1.40
C ASN A 42 7.82 -7.38 -0.66
N GLN A 43 7.87 -7.53 0.67
CA GLN A 43 6.68 -7.74 1.49
C GLN A 43 5.74 -6.51 1.49
N ALA A 44 6.26 -5.28 1.40
CA ALA A 44 5.44 -4.08 1.27
C ALA A 44 4.57 -4.12 0.00
N VAL A 45 5.14 -4.59 -1.10
CA VAL A 45 4.42 -4.72 -2.38
C VAL A 45 3.47 -5.92 -2.35
N THR A 46 3.95 -7.11 -1.98
CA THR A 46 3.16 -8.35 -2.05
C THR A 46 2.00 -8.36 -1.05
N SER A 47 2.15 -7.78 0.14
CA SER A 47 1.06 -7.60 1.10
C SER A 47 -0.02 -6.63 0.57
N SER A 48 0.38 -5.71 -0.30
CA SER A 48 -0.54 -4.77 -0.95
C SER A 48 -1.24 -5.35 -2.17
N GLU A 49 -0.88 -6.55 -2.64
CA GLU A 49 -1.50 -7.20 -3.81
C GLU A 49 -2.87 -7.83 -3.49
N GLY A 50 -3.69 -7.98 -4.54
CA GLY A 50 -4.97 -8.68 -4.48
C GLY A 50 -6.05 -7.91 -3.74
N GLY A 51 -7.15 -8.60 -3.44
CA GLY A 51 -8.33 -8.00 -2.83
C GLY A 51 -9.29 -7.38 -3.85
N LYS A 52 -10.46 -6.97 -3.36
CA LYS A 52 -11.54 -6.44 -4.22
C LYS A 52 -11.41 -4.94 -4.52
N ARG A 53 -10.49 -4.24 -3.86
CA ARG A 53 -10.25 -2.78 -4.00
C ARG A 53 -11.50 -1.93 -3.79
N LEU A 54 -12.42 -2.37 -2.94
CA LEU A 54 -13.72 -1.74 -2.80
C LEU A 54 -13.64 -0.29 -2.30
N ARG A 55 -12.69 0.02 -1.41
CA ARG A 55 -12.50 1.37 -0.89
C ARG A 55 -12.04 2.32 -1.99
N ALA A 56 -11.03 1.91 -2.75
CA ALA A 56 -10.53 2.70 -3.87
C ALA A 56 -11.58 2.91 -4.95
N LEU A 57 -12.30 1.84 -5.31
CA LEU A 57 -13.37 1.91 -6.30
C LEU A 57 -14.53 2.79 -5.84
N LEU A 58 -14.86 2.80 -4.55
CA LEU A 58 -15.87 3.69 -3.99
C LEU A 58 -15.46 5.16 -4.09
N VAL A 59 -14.20 5.49 -3.79
CA VAL A 59 -13.66 6.85 -3.94
C VAL A 59 -13.77 7.32 -5.37
N LEU A 60 -13.32 6.50 -6.34
CA LEU A 60 -13.40 6.85 -7.76
C LEU A 60 -14.85 7.00 -8.24
N SER A 61 -15.75 6.11 -7.80
CA SER A 61 -17.16 6.19 -8.17
C SER A 61 -17.84 7.45 -7.61
N ALA A 62 -17.53 7.82 -6.37
CA ALA A 62 -18.04 9.04 -5.75
C ALA A 62 -17.54 10.29 -6.47
N PHE A 63 -16.27 10.33 -6.83
CA PHE A 63 -15.69 11.42 -7.62
C PHE A 63 -16.32 11.52 -9.00
N ASP A 64 -16.44 10.40 -9.74
CA ASP A 64 -17.03 10.37 -11.07
C ASP A 64 -18.52 10.85 -11.04
N ALA A 65 -19.27 10.46 -9.99
CA ALA A 65 -20.65 10.90 -9.80
C ALA A 65 -20.74 12.42 -9.52
N ALA A 66 -19.87 12.95 -8.65
CA ALA A 66 -19.80 14.38 -8.37
C ALA A 66 -19.38 15.18 -9.61
N SER A 67 -18.44 14.68 -10.38
CA SER A 67 -17.98 15.32 -11.63
C SER A 67 -19.07 15.38 -12.69
N ALA A 68 -19.94 14.37 -12.77
CA ALA A 68 -21.08 14.35 -13.69
C ALA A 68 -22.13 15.44 -13.39
N THR A 69 -22.18 15.93 -12.14
CA THR A 69 -23.07 17.04 -11.73
C THR A 69 -22.42 18.42 -11.84
N GLY A 70 -21.20 18.52 -12.38
CA GLY A 70 -20.45 19.76 -12.52
C GLY A 70 -19.67 20.20 -11.27
N ALA A 71 -19.73 19.45 -10.18
CA ALA A 71 -19.06 19.77 -8.91
C ALA A 71 -17.56 19.44 -8.88
N GLY A 72 -16.99 18.87 -9.96
CA GLY A 72 -15.60 18.46 -10.00
C GLY A 72 -15.03 18.46 -11.41
N SER A 73 -14.84 19.63 -12.02
CA SER A 73 -14.36 19.71 -13.40
C SER A 73 -12.83 19.78 -13.48
N GLY A 74 -12.24 18.69 -13.96
CA GLY A 74 -10.83 18.67 -14.38
C GLY A 74 -10.34 17.26 -14.71
N ALA A 75 -10.13 16.95 -15.98
CA ALA A 75 -9.60 15.66 -16.42
C ALA A 75 -8.25 15.30 -15.73
N GLY A 76 -7.49 16.31 -15.27
CA GLY A 76 -6.24 16.10 -14.53
C GLY A 76 -6.44 15.70 -13.06
N ILE A 77 -7.56 16.06 -12.44
CA ILE A 77 -7.81 15.81 -11.02
C ILE A 77 -8.08 14.31 -10.75
N ARG A 78 -8.70 13.61 -11.68
CA ARG A 78 -9.01 12.18 -11.50
C ARG A 78 -7.78 11.31 -11.20
N SER A 79 -6.63 11.65 -11.76
CA SER A 79 -5.37 10.93 -11.46
C SER A 79 -4.93 11.11 -10.01
N HIS A 80 -5.09 12.32 -9.46
CA HIS A 80 -4.76 12.61 -8.06
C HIS A 80 -5.79 11.96 -7.10
N VAL A 81 -7.06 11.92 -7.50
CA VAL A 81 -8.08 11.17 -6.75
C VAL A 81 -7.79 9.68 -6.75
N ALA A 82 -7.26 9.14 -7.86
CA ALA A 82 -6.80 7.74 -7.89
C ALA A 82 -5.61 7.50 -6.94
N ASP A 83 -4.69 8.45 -6.80
CA ASP A 83 -3.61 8.36 -5.80
C ASP A 83 -4.15 8.39 -4.36
N ILE A 84 -5.16 9.22 -4.06
CA ILE A 84 -5.85 9.22 -2.76
C ILE A 84 -6.54 7.86 -2.53
N ALA A 85 -7.20 7.31 -3.54
CA ALA A 85 -7.82 6.01 -3.47
C ALA A 85 -6.79 4.89 -3.20
N CYS A 86 -5.62 4.97 -3.83
CA CYS A 86 -4.49 4.07 -3.54
C CYS A 86 -3.99 4.23 -2.10
N ALA A 87 -3.86 5.45 -1.59
CA ALA A 87 -3.44 5.71 -0.22
C ALA A 87 -4.34 5.01 0.81
N ILE A 88 -5.66 5.04 0.60
CA ILE A 88 -6.63 4.36 1.48
C ILE A 88 -6.42 2.83 1.47
N GLU A 89 -6.16 2.23 0.32
CA GLU A 89 -5.88 0.79 0.22
C GLU A 89 -4.52 0.43 0.85
N VAL A 90 -3.50 1.30 0.72
CA VAL A 90 -2.19 1.11 1.37
C VAL A 90 -2.33 1.19 2.89
N PHE A 91 -3.10 2.16 3.42
CA PHE A 91 -3.40 2.25 4.84
C PHE A 91 -4.11 0.99 5.36
N GLN A 92 -5.09 0.49 4.59
CA GLN A 92 -5.75 -0.77 4.93
C GLN A 92 -4.76 -1.95 4.96
N THR A 93 -3.77 -1.96 4.08
CA THR A 93 -2.73 -3.00 4.10
C THR A 93 -1.87 -2.88 5.34
N ALA A 94 -1.47 -1.67 5.76
CA ALA A 94 -0.76 -1.42 7.00
C ALA A 94 -1.51 -1.98 8.22
N ALA A 95 -2.80 -1.67 8.31
CA ALA A 95 -3.66 -2.17 9.39
C ALA A 95 -3.72 -3.70 9.40
N LEU A 96 -3.85 -4.34 8.23
CA LEU A 96 -3.88 -5.81 8.13
C LEU A 96 -2.55 -6.47 8.48
N VAL A 97 -1.42 -5.83 8.19
CA VAL A 97 -0.09 -6.34 8.59
C VAL A 97 0.04 -6.34 10.12
N HIS A 98 -0.42 -5.28 10.80
CA HIS A 98 -0.43 -5.24 12.26
C HIS A 98 -1.43 -6.22 12.87
N ASP A 99 -2.62 -6.35 12.28
CA ASP A 99 -3.67 -7.28 12.67
C ASP A 99 -3.18 -8.73 12.64
N ASP A 100 -2.49 -9.12 11.56
CA ASP A 100 -1.87 -10.45 11.42
C ASP A 100 -0.84 -10.75 12.53
N ILE A 101 -0.14 -9.73 13.02
CA ILE A 101 0.83 -9.89 14.12
C ILE A 101 0.11 -10.02 15.46
N ILE A 102 -0.96 -9.25 15.67
CA ILE A 102 -1.77 -9.27 16.90
C ILE A 102 -2.48 -10.61 17.04
N ASP A 103 -3.07 -11.09 15.95
CA ASP A 103 -3.81 -12.35 15.90
C ASP A 103 -2.92 -13.59 15.71
N ASP A 104 -1.60 -13.40 15.59
CA ASP A 104 -0.62 -14.44 15.27
C ASP A 104 -1.01 -15.28 14.04
N SER A 105 -1.54 -14.61 13.01
CA SER A 105 -2.04 -15.24 11.79
C SER A 105 -0.91 -15.72 10.89
N ASP A 106 -0.90 -17.02 10.53
CA ASP A 106 0.12 -17.59 9.65
C ASP A 106 -0.06 -17.18 8.20
N LEU A 107 -1.31 -17.01 7.77
CA LEU A 107 -1.65 -16.82 6.36
C LEU A 107 -2.54 -15.59 6.14
N ARG A 108 -2.28 -14.88 5.03
CA ARG A 108 -3.12 -13.82 4.50
C ARG A 108 -3.42 -14.10 3.02
N ARG A 109 -4.70 -14.25 2.67
CA ARG A 109 -5.14 -14.55 1.28
C ARG A 109 -4.47 -15.80 0.68
N GLY A 110 -4.20 -16.81 1.51
CA GLY A 110 -3.57 -18.07 1.08
C GLY A 110 -2.06 -18.02 0.89
N LYS A 111 -1.42 -16.88 1.19
CA LYS A 111 0.05 -16.71 1.25
C LYS A 111 0.49 -16.55 2.70
N PRO A 112 1.76 -16.79 3.06
CA PRO A 112 2.27 -16.42 4.38
C PRO A 112 1.97 -14.95 4.70
N SER A 113 1.59 -14.67 5.94
CA SER A 113 1.50 -13.30 6.42
C SER A 113 2.87 -12.63 6.38
N ALA A 114 2.92 -11.29 6.32
CA ALA A 114 4.17 -10.56 6.16
C ALA A 114 5.20 -10.90 7.25
N HIS A 115 4.78 -10.96 8.52
CA HIS A 115 5.69 -11.29 9.62
C HIS A 115 6.18 -12.75 9.56
N ARG A 116 5.40 -13.69 9.01
CA ARG A 116 5.85 -15.08 8.80
C ARG A 116 6.86 -15.17 7.66
N ALA A 117 6.60 -14.51 6.52
CA ALA A 117 7.56 -14.45 5.42
C ALA A 117 8.90 -13.83 5.84
N LEU A 118 8.86 -12.74 6.64
CA LEU A 118 10.06 -12.10 7.19
C LEU A 118 10.76 -12.97 8.24
N SER A 119 10.02 -13.78 9.00
CA SER A 119 10.60 -14.77 9.93
C SER A 119 11.37 -15.84 9.18
N ASP A 120 10.81 -16.34 8.09
CA ASP A 120 11.47 -17.35 7.24
C ASP A 120 12.73 -16.79 6.59
N ALA A 121 12.68 -15.57 6.05
CA ALA A 121 13.81 -14.90 5.41
C ALA A 121 14.96 -14.61 6.39
N THR A 122 14.66 -14.37 7.67
CA THR A 122 15.66 -14.07 8.70
C THR A 122 16.00 -15.27 9.58
N SER A 123 15.34 -16.41 9.39
CA SER A 123 15.40 -17.59 10.26
C SER A 123 15.16 -17.27 11.74
N SER A 124 14.34 -16.25 12.02
CA SER A 124 14.06 -15.79 13.37
C SER A 124 12.64 -15.18 13.48
N GLN A 125 11.80 -15.81 14.30
CA GLN A 125 10.46 -15.31 14.55
C GLN A 125 10.46 -13.93 15.24
N ALA A 126 11.39 -13.69 16.16
CA ALA A 126 11.48 -12.42 16.85
C ALA A 126 11.86 -11.28 15.90
N ILE A 127 12.82 -11.51 15.01
CA ILE A 127 13.23 -10.54 13.99
C ILE A 127 12.10 -10.33 12.98
N GLY A 128 11.51 -11.40 12.46
CA GLY A 128 10.42 -11.31 11.49
C GLY A 128 9.20 -10.55 12.04
N ARG A 129 8.85 -10.77 13.31
CA ARG A 129 7.78 -10.02 13.98
C ARG A 129 8.12 -8.53 14.12
N GLY A 130 9.34 -8.19 14.52
CA GLY A 130 9.82 -6.81 14.60
C GLY A 130 9.82 -6.11 13.24
N LEU A 131 10.32 -6.78 12.21
CA LEU A 131 10.30 -6.27 10.82
C LEU A 131 8.87 -6.13 10.29
N GLY A 132 7.95 -7.02 10.68
CA GLY A 132 6.52 -6.92 10.36
C GLY A 132 5.88 -5.66 10.94
N ILE A 133 6.19 -5.30 12.18
CA ILE A 133 5.73 -4.04 12.80
C ILE A 133 6.27 -2.85 12.00
N MET A 134 7.58 -2.81 11.74
CA MET A 134 8.20 -1.74 10.94
C MET A 134 7.62 -1.65 9.53
N LEU A 135 7.28 -2.78 8.92
CA LEU A 135 6.61 -2.82 7.61
C LEU A 135 5.22 -2.16 7.67
N GLY A 136 4.44 -2.45 8.71
CA GLY A 136 3.15 -1.81 8.93
C GLY A 136 3.29 -0.29 9.06
N ASP A 137 4.27 0.18 9.83
CA ASP A 137 4.57 1.61 9.99
C ASP A 137 5.04 2.25 8.67
N LEU A 138 5.89 1.56 7.91
CA LEU A 138 6.31 2.00 6.57
C LEU A 138 5.10 2.19 5.64
N LEU A 139 4.18 1.25 5.61
CA LEU A 139 2.98 1.34 4.78
C LEU A 139 2.03 2.45 5.26
N ALA A 140 1.87 2.63 6.57
CA ALA A 140 1.06 3.70 7.13
C ALA A 140 1.63 5.08 6.76
N THR A 141 2.94 5.28 6.90
CA THR A 141 3.60 6.53 6.51
C THR A 141 3.58 6.75 4.99
N ALA A 142 3.74 5.68 4.19
CA ALA A 142 3.58 5.74 2.74
C ALA A 142 2.17 6.22 2.35
N SER A 143 1.14 5.70 2.99
CA SER A 143 -0.25 6.13 2.76
C SER A 143 -0.43 7.62 2.99
N VAL A 144 0.06 8.15 4.12
CA VAL A 144 -0.01 9.59 4.44
C VAL A 144 0.76 10.43 3.43
N ASP A 145 1.96 10.01 3.04
CA ASP A 145 2.78 10.71 2.04
C ASP A 145 2.09 10.77 0.68
N ILE A 146 1.53 9.63 0.22
CA ILE A 146 0.79 9.53 -1.04
C ILE A 146 -0.42 10.48 -1.01
N ALA A 147 -1.24 10.42 0.06
CA ALA A 147 -2.41 11.26 0.21
C ALA A 147 -2.05 12.76 0.21
N ASN A 148 -1.04 13.16 0.95
CA ASN A 148 -0.58 14.54 1.04
C ASN A 148 -0.06 15.07 -0.30
N LYS A 149 0.70 14.27 -1.05
CA LYS A 149 1.18 14.64 -2.38
C LYS A 149 0.03 14.81 -3.36
N ALA A 150 -0.93 13.91 -3.36
CA ALA A 150 -2.09 13.97 -4.23
C ALA A 150 -3.01 15.16 -3.88
N ALA A 151 -3.26 15.41 -2.59
CA ALA A 151 -4.14 16.48 -2.12
C ALA A 151 -3.66 17.88 -2.50
N ARG A 152 -2.35 18.10 -2.70
CA ARG A 152 -1.80 19.39 -3.16
C ARG A 152 -2.28 19.79 -4.56
N HIS A 153 -2.78 18.87 -5.33
CA HIS A 153 -3.28 19.06 -6.69
C HIS A 153 -4.81 19.04 -6.77
N CYS A 154 -5.48 18.84 -5.64
CA CYS A 154 -6.93 18.92 -5.53
C CYS A 154 -7.33 20.31 -5.02
N PRO A 155 -8.41 20.91 -5.55
CA PRO A 155 -8.91 22.22 -5.13
C PRO A 155 -9.45 22.19 -3.69
#